data_d00114656721acff44151bab6d170357
#
_entry.id   d00114656721acff44151bab6d170357
#
_cell.length_a   1.000
_cell.length_b   1.000
_cell.length_c   1.000
_cell.angle_alpha   90.00
_cell.angle_beta   90.00
_cell.angle_gamma   90.00
#
_symmetry.space_group_name_H-M   'P 1'
#
loop_
_entity.id
_entity.type
_entity.pdbx_description
1 polymer ?
#
loop_
_entity_poly.entity_id
_entity_poly.type
_entity_poly.pdbx_seq_one_letter_code
_entity_poly.pdbx_strand_id
1 'polypeptide(L)'
;LVSYVQEFCERNNYQLNWTTDFLPKGAFTHEDVEEYIRSLNLPTKIEIRDYQVDAIAKALNEERTLLLSPTGSGKSFIIYSIMRKFLDHGLKCVLIVPTTSLVEQMYSDFEDYSSENGWSVKSHCQKLYSGFPKEFTKQVLITTWQSIYLQPKSWFKQFDAIFGDEAHQFKAKSLTTIMEKLDTIGYRVGTTGTLDNKKIHRLVLEGIFGPVHKVTSTRQLMNSGRLSDLNITCIVLK
;
A
#
# COMPACT_ATOMS: atom_id res chain seq x y z
N LEU A 1 -0.72 -11.36 -13.77
CA LEU A 1 -0.03 -11.39 -15.07
C LEU A 1 1.21 -12.27 -15.01
N VAL A 2 2.05 -12.16 -13.97
CA VAL A 2 3.28 -12.97 -13.79
C VAL A 2 2.97 -14.46 -13.79
N SER A 3 1.99 -14.91 -13.02
CA SER A 3 1.56 -16.32 -12.97
C SER A 3 1.15 -16.86 -14.34
N TYR A 4 0.45 -16.05 -15.14
CA TYR A 4 0.09 -16.44 -16.53
C TYR A 4 1.30 -16.56 -17.43
N VAL A 5 2.30 -15.67 -17.28
CA VAL A 5 3.55 -15.74 -18.05
C VAL A 5 4.36 -16.97 -17.63
N GLN A 6 4.44 -17.27 -16.34
CA GLN A 6 5.09 -18.48 -15.84
C GLN A 6 4.42 -19.72 -16.40
N GLU A 7 3.11 -19.84 -16.27
CA GLU A 7 2.34 -20.97 -16.79
C GLU A 7 2.50 -21.12 -18.31
N PHE A 8 2.50 -20.00 -19.06
CA PHE A 8 2.77 -20.00 -20.49
C PHE A 8 4.18 -20.50 -20.81
N CYS A 9 5.20 -20.03 -20.10
CA CYS A 9 6.59 -20.45 -20.27
C CYS A 9 6.77 -21.94 -19.96
N GLU A 10 6.19 -22.42 -18.87
CA GLU A 10 6.21 -23.83 -18.48
C GLU A 10 5.55 -24.72 -19.53
N ARG A 11 4.36 -24.34 -20.02
CA ARG A 11 3.64 -25.11 -21.07
C ARG A 11 4.37 -25.16 -22.40
N ASN A 12 5.20 -24.17 -22.70
CA ASN A 12 5.93 -24.10 -24.00
C ASN A 12 7.43 -24.40 -23.86
N ASN A 13 7.88 -24.88 -22.70
CA ASN A 13 9.28 -25.14 -22.39
C ASN A 13 10.20 -23.94 -22.62
N TYR A 14 9.71 -22.71 -22.32
CA TYR A 14 10.55 -21.51 -22.36
C TYR A 14 11.21 -21.29 -21.00
N GLN A 15 12.48 -20.90 -21.03
CA GLN A 15 13.19 -20.49 -19.83
C GLN A 15 12.84 -19.04 -19.49
N LEU A 16 12.27 -18.83 -18.30
CA LEU A 16 11.93 -17.49 -17.79
C LEU A 16 13.07 -16.97 -16.91
N ASN A 17 13.76 -15.94 -17.40
CA ASN A 17 14.83 -15.28 -16.63
C ASN A 17 14.28 -13.99 -15.99
N TRP A 18 14.44 -13.86 -14.67
CA TRP A 18 14.09 -12.66 -13.92
C TRP A 18 15.32 -11.76 -13.78
N THR A 19 15.16 -10.47 -14.07
CA THR A 19 16.27 -9.49 -14.08
C THR A 19 16.26 -8.51 -12.91
N THR A 20 15.39 -8.69 -11.91
CA THR A 20 15.27 -7.75 -10.79
C THR A 20 15.39 -8.46 -9.45
N ASP A 21 16.54 -8.28 -8.80
CA ASP A 21 16.79 -8.65 -7.40
C ASP A 21 16.71 -7.39 -6.52
N PHE A 22 15.52 -7.13 -5.96
CA PHE A 22 15.41 -6.05 -4.97
C PHE A 22 15.54 -6.60 -3.54
N LEU A 23 14.49 -6.99 -2.88
CA LEU A 23 14.55 -7.67 -1.59
C LEU A 23 14.54 -9.18 -1.79
N PRO A 24 15.22 -9.97 -0.94
CA PRO A 24 15.17 -11.43 -1.03
C PRO A 24 13.72 -11.90 -0.87
N LYS A 25 13.20 -12.60 -1.89
CA LYS A 25 11.83 -13.12 -1.89
C LYS A 25 11.67 -14.21 -0.82
N GLY A 26 10.57 -14.14 -0.07
CA GLY A 26 10.26 -15.13 0.96
C GLY A 26 11.16 -15.08 2.19
N ALA A 27 11.93 -13.99 2.38
CA ALA A 27 12.88 -13.85 3.48
C ALA A 27 12.23 -13.44 4.82
N PHE A 28 11.01 -12.89 4.81
CA PHE A 28 10.37 -12.37 6.02
C PHE A 28 9.32 -13.35 6.55
N THR A 29 9.59 -13.96 7.69
CA THR A 29 8.62 -14.75 8.44
C THR A 29 7.70 -13.84 9.27
N HIS A 30 6.66 -14.39 9.89
CA HIS A 30 5.81 -13.66 10.82
C HIS A 30 6.64 -13.12 12.00
N GLU A 31 7.51 -13.95 12.56
CA GLU A 31 8.38 -13.60 13.68
C GLU A 31 9.36 -12.48 13.33
N ASP A 32 9.98 -12.51 12.14
CA ASP A 32 10.87 -11.44 11.66
C ASP A 32 10.14 -10.09 11.58
N VAL A 33 8.88 -10.12 11.12
CA VAL A 33 8.07 -8.90 11.01
C VAL A 33 7.62 -8.41 12.38
N GLU A 34 7.26 -9.29 13.30
CA GLU A 34 6.99 -8.89 14.69
C GLU A 34 8.19 -8.24 15.35
N GLU A 35 9.39 -8.83 15.22
CA GLU A 35 10.63 -8.27 15.75
C GLU A 35 10.92 -6.90 15.12
N TYR A 36 10.76 -6.82 13.81
CA TYR A 36 10.88 -5.55 13.09
C TYR A 36 9.91 -4.48 13.61
N ILE A 37 8.62 -4.81 13.78
CA ILE A 37 7.64 -3.86 14.29
C ILE A 37 7.99 -3.42 15.72
N ARG A 38 8.45 -4.34 16.57
CA ARG A 38 8.94 -3.99 17.92
C ARG A 38 10.12 -3.03 17.87
N SER A 39 11.03 -3.19 16.92
CA SER A 39 12.18 -2.30 16.71
C SER A 39 11.78 -0.88 16.27
N LEU A 40 10.57 -0.69 15.72
CA LEU A 40 10.05 0.63 15.40
C LEU A 40 9.78 1.51 16.63
N ASN A 41 9.77 0.95 17.85
CA ASN A 41 9.47 1.66 19.10
C ASN A 41 8.23 2.54 18.99
N LEU A 42 7.11 1.89 18.66
CA LEU A 42 5.81 2.56 18.52
C LEU A 42 5.31 3.05 19.89
N PRO A 43 4.49 4.12 19.92
CA PRO A 43 3.81 4.54 21.14
C PRO A 43 3.01 3.40 21.78
N THR A 44 3.02 3.31 23.10
CA THR A 44 2.36 2.24 23.87
C THR A 44 0.86 2.13 23.63
N LYS A 45 0.22 3.21 23.16
CA LYS A 45 -1.20 3.23 22.76
C LYS A 45 -1.49 2.46 21.46
N ILE A 46 -0.45 2.12 20.68
CA ILE A 46 -0.59 1.40 19.41
C ILE A 46 -0.55 -0.11 19.67
N GLU A 47 -1.68 -0.75 19.52
CA GLU A 47 -1.81 -2.20 19.63
C GLU A 47 -1.62 -2.86 18.26
N ILE A 48 -0.59 -3.69 18.15
CA ILE A 48 -0.29 -4.47 16.94
C ILE A 48 -1.23 -5.68 16.89
N ARG A 49 -1.67 -6.06 15.70
CA ARG A 49 -2.61 -7.17 15.49
C ARG A 49 -2.00 -8.20 14.53
N ASP A 50 -2.22 -9.48 14.80
CA ASP A 50 -1.64 -10.60 14.02
C ASP A 50 -1.88 -10.45 12.52
N TYR A 51 -3.10 -10.11 12.11
CA TYR A 51 -3.42 -9.93 10.70
C TYR A 51 -2.68 -8.74 10.06
N GLN A 52 -2.23 -7.74 10.84
CA GLN A 52 -1.39 -6.65 10.32
C GLN A 52 0.04 -7.15 10.09
N VAL A 53 0.56 -7.96 11.00
CA VAL A 53 1.87 -8.61 10.84
C VAL A 53 1.87 -9.49 9.59
N ASP A 54 0.85 -10.33 9.41
CA ASP A 54 0.69 -11.18 8.22
C ASP A 54 0.63 -10.36 6.91
N ALA A 55 -0.12 -9.25 6.93
CA ALA A 55 -0.23 -8.37 5.77
C ALA A 55 1.10 -7.68 5.43
N ILE A 56 1.85 -7.27 6.44
CA ILE A 56 3.19 -6.66 6.27
C ILE A 56 4.16 -7.71 5.73
N ALA A 57 4.22 -8.92 6.33
CA ALA A 57 5.06 -10.02 5.86
C ALA A 57 4.76 -10.35 4.40
N LYS A 58 3.47 -10.46 4.05
CA LYS A 58 3.02 -10.70 2.67
C LYS A 58 3.52 -9.64 1.70
N ALA A 59 3.37 -8.36 2.06
CA ALA A 59 3.78 -7.25 1.20
C ALA A 59 5.31 -7.12 1.08
N LEU A 60 6.08 -7.47 2.11
CA LEU A 60 7.54 -7.46 2.06
C LEU A 60 8.12 -8.61 1.23
N ASN A 61 7.42 -9.75 1.19
CA ASN A 61 7.84 -10.92 0.43
C ASN A 61 7.43 -10.89 -1.04
N GLU A 62 6.53 -9.98 -1.42
CA GLU A 62 6.02 -9.87 -2.79
C GLU A 62 6.33 -8.50 -3.38
N GLU A 63 6.72 -8.49 -4.64
CA GLU A 63 6.93 -7.23 -5.38
C GLU A 63 5.62 -6.45 -5.57
N ARG A 64 4.50 -7.18 -5.68
CA ARG A 64 3.19 -6.60 -5.95
C ARG A 64 2.12 -7.30 -5.14
N THR A 65 1.38 -6.55 -4.35
CA THR A 65 0.25 -7.08 -3.57
C THR A 65 -0.88 -6.06 -3.43
N LEU A 66 -2.11 -6.53 -3.53
CA LEU A 66 -3.31 -5.75 -3.26
C LEU A 66 -3.95 -6.24 -1.95
N LEU A 67 -3.80 -5.46 -0.89
CA LEU A 67 -4.31 -5.77 0.44
C LEU A 67 -5.79 -5.36 0.56
N LEU A 68 -6.68 -6.35 0.64
CA LEU A 68 -8.09 -6.11 0.94
C LEU A 68 -8.28 -6.02 2.45
N SER A 69 -8.39 -4.79 2.94
CA SER A 69 -8.36 -4.43 4.35
C SER A 69 -9.48 -3.44 4.67
N PRO A 70 -10.54 -3.83 5.40
CA PRO A 70 -11.70 -2.97 5.65
C PRO A 70 -11.32 -1.74 6.49
N THR A 71 -12.23 -0.75 6.55
CA THR A 71 -12.08 0.41 7.42
C THR A 71 -11.93 -0.05 8.87
N GLY A 72 -11.06 0.60 9.65
CA GLY A 72 -10.77 0.23 11.04
C GLY A 72 -9.77 -0.92 11.22
N SER A 73 -9.26 -1.50 10.13
CA SER A 73 -8.22 -2.55 10.19
C SER A 73 -6.81 -2.03 10.44
N GLY A 74 -6.58 -0.72 10.36
CA GLY A 74 -5.26 -0.09 10.52
C GLY A 74 -4.43 -0.10 9.23
N LYS A 75 -5.05 0.19 8.07
CA LYS A 75 -4.35 0.29 6.77
C LYS A 75 -3.15 1.24 6.81
N SER A 76 -3.30 2.41 7.43
CA SER A 76 -2.23 3.41 7.54
C SER A 76 -1.01 2.88 8.30
N PHE A 77 -1.24 2.06 9.34
CA PHE A 77 -0.16 1.40 10.07
C PHE A 77 0.57 0.35 9.22
N ILE A 78 -0.18 -0.46 8.46
CA ILE A 78 0.41 -1.45 7.53
C ILE A 78 1.29 -0.73 6.50
N ILE A 79 0.78 0.34 5.88
CA ILE A 79 1.52 1.17 4.91
C ILE A 79 2.77 1.77 5.55
N TYR A 80 2.64 2.37 6.76
CA TYR A 80 3.74 2.96 7.50
C TYR A 80 4.86 1.94 7.74
N SER A 81 4.52 0.75 8.25
CA SER A 81 5.50 -0.28 8.59
C SER A 81 6.25 -0.79 7.35
N ILE A 82 5.56 -1.08 6.25
CA ILE A 82 6.19 -1.51 4.99
C ILE A 82 7.11 -0.40 4.44
N MET A 83 6.61 0.83 4.45
CA MET A 83 7.35 1.99 3.95
C MET A 83 8.61 2.23 4.75
N ARG A 84 8.55 2.18 6.10
CA ARG A 84 9.70 2.30 6.98
C ARG A 84 10.76 1.23 6.68
N LYS A 85 10.33 -0.02 6.44
CA LYS A 85 11.24 -1.10 6.04
C LYS A 85 11.93 -0.81 4.71
N PHE A 86 11.20 -0.27 3.74
CA PHE A 86 11.80 0.12 2.45
C PHE A 86 12.81 1.26 2.62
N LEU A 87 12.53 2.24 3.48
CA LEU A 87 13.47 3.33 3.78
C LEU A 87 14.78 2.83 4.44
N ASP A 88 14.71 1.79 5.29
CA ASP A 88 15.88 1.15 5.89
C ASP A 88 16.81 0.55 4.82
N HIS A 89 16.27 0.20 3.65
CA HIS A 89 17.02 -0.27 2.48
C HIS A 89 17.36 0.85 1.48
N GLY A 90 17.16 2.11 1.85
CA GLY A 90 17.47 3.27 1.02
C GLY A 90 16.49 3.53 -0.12
N LEU A 91 15.35 2.82 -0.17
CA LEU A 91 14.36 2.96 -1.22
C LEU A 91 13.54 4.24 -1.04
N LYS A 92 13.19 4.89 -2.16
CA LYS A 92 12.29 6.05 -2.19
C LYS A 92 10.87 5.63 -2.53
N CYS A 93 9.92 6.13 -1.75
CA CYS A 93 8.52 5.72 -1.83
C CYS A 93 7.60 6.85 -2.27
N VAL A 94 6.57 6.53 -3.05
CA VAL A 94 5.43 7.42 -3.30
C VAL A 94 4.14 6.76 -2.81
N LEU A 95 3.40 7.46 -1.95
CA LEU A 95 2.08 7.09 -1.47
C LEU A 95 1.04 7.96 -2.16
N ILE A 96 0.15 7.31 -2.92
CA ILE A 96 -0.94 7.97 -3.64
C ILE A 96 -2.25 7.69 -2.91
N VAL A 97 -2.97 8.75 -2.60
CA VAL A 97 -4.28 8.72 -1.95
C VAL A 97 -5.33 9.47 -2.78
N PRO A 98 -6.64 9.21 -2.62
CA PRO A 98 -7.68 9.83 -3.44
C PRO A 98 -7.85 11.33 -3.24
N THR A 99 -7.69 11.82 -2.02
CA THR A 99 -8.03 13.19 -1.63
C THR A 99 -6.94 13.88 -0.82
N THR A 100 -6.95 15.21 -0.83
CA THR A 100 -6.02 16.02 -0.02
C THR A 100 -6.21 15.80 1.49
N SER A 101 -7.45 15.58 1.94
CA SER A 101 -7.75 15.24 3.34
C SER A 101 -7.06 13.94 3.76
N LEU A 102 -7.00 12.93 2.87
CA LEU A 102 -6.28 11.70 3.15
C LEU A 102 -4.75 11.89 3.12
N VAL A 103 -4.23 12.85 2.34
CA VAL A 103 -2.80 13.23 2.43
C VAL A 103 -2.47 13.74 3.83
N GLU A 104 -3.30 14.65 4.36
CA GLU A 104 -3.11 15.19 5.71
C GLU A 104 -3.27 14.11 6.78
N GLN A 105 -4.29 13.27 6.67
CA GLN A 105 -4.53 12.17 7.60
C GLN A 105 -3.34 11.18 7.62
N MET A 106 -2.87 10.73 6.47
CA MET A 106 -1.72 9.82 6.41
C MET A 106 -0.47 10.43 7.02
N TYR A 107 -0.24 11.72 6.76
CA TYR A 107 0.89 12.43 7.35
C TYR A 107 0.77 12.49 8.87
N SER A 108 -0.41 12.82 9.40
CA SER A 108 -0.70 12.86 10.84
C SER A 108 -0.61 11.47 11.48
N ASP A 109 -1.15 10.42 10.82
CA ASP A 109 -1.04 9.05 11.30
C ASP A 109 0.45 8.64 11.43
N PHE A 110 1.29 9.04 10.49
CA PHE A 110 2.73 8.75 10.53
C PHE A 110 3.42 9.53 11.67
N GLU A 111 3.02 10.78 11.95
CA GLU A 111 3.49 11.54 13.12
C GLU A 111 3.08 10.84 14.43
N ASP A 112 1.86 10.35 14.51
CA ASP A 112 1.38 9.59 15.66
C ASP A 112 2.17 8.29 15.89
N TYR A 113 2.45 7.52 14.82
CA TYR A 113 3.25 6.29 14.92
C TYR A 113 4.71 6.54 15.26
N SER A 114 5.25 7.69 14.94
CA SER A 114 6.65 8.04 15.18
C SER A 114 6.86 8.96 16.38
N SER A 115 5.82 9.29 17.14
CA SER A 115 5.89 10.30 18.20
C SER A 115 6.87 9.97 19.34
N GLU A 116 7.21 8.68 19.54
CA GLU A 116 8.08 8.23 20.63
C GLU A 116 9.38 7.56 20.16
N ASN A 117 9.61 7.46 18.84
CA ASN A 117 10.73 6.67 18.29
C ASN A 117 11.85 7.48 17.61
N GLY A 118 11.76 8.80 17.66
CA GLY A 118 12.77 9.69 17.11
C GLY A 118 12.80 9.80 15.58
N TRP A 119 11.97 9.05 14.84
CA TRP A 119 11.87 9.20 13.39
C TRP A 119 11.02 10.42 13.02
N SER A 120 11.61 11.37 12.33
CA SER A 120 10.95 12.63 11.99
C SER A 120 10.20 12.53 10.66
N VAL A 121 8.87 12.50 10.69
CA VAL A 121 8.02 12.59 9.48
C VAL A 121 8.37 13.84 8.68
N LYS A 122 8.56 14.98 9.34
CA LYS A 122 8.94 16.24 8.70
C LYS A 122 10.25 16.14 7.92
N SER A 123 11.20 15.33 8.36
CA SER A 123 12.50 15.17 7.68
C SER A 123 12.40 14.20 6.49
N HIS A 124 11.59 13.16 6.58
CA HIS A 124 11.55 12.06 5.60
C HIS A 124 10.37 12.14 4.63
N CYS A 125 9.23 12.72 5.04
CA CYS A 125 8.02 12.77 4.24
C CYS A 125 7.75 14.18 3.69
N GLN A 126 7.31 14.24 2.44
CA GLN A 126 6.86 15.45 1.77
C GLN A 126 5.43 15.26 1.31
N LYS A 127 4.59 16.28 1.57
CA LYS A 127 3.24 16.35 1.00
C LYS A 127 3.31 17.09 -0.34
N LEU A 128 2.53 16.64 -1.33
CA LEU A 128 2.41 17.31 -2.62
C LEU A 128 0.95 17.29 -3.10
N TYR A 129 0.32 18.47 -3.08
CA TYR A 129 -0.96 18.75 -3.70
C TYR A 129 -1.05 20.27 -3.98
N SER A 130 -2.21 20.80 -4.38
CA SER A 130 -2.36 22.22 -4.69
C SER A 130 -1.83 23.11 -3.57
N GLY A 131 -0.90 24.03 -3.90
CA GLY A 131 -0.26 24.93 -2.94
C GLY A 131 1.10 24.46 -2.39
N PHE A 132 1.52 23.22 -2.68
CA PHE A 132 2.83 22.71 -2.27
C PHE A 132 3.85 22.72 -3.43
N PRO A 133 5.17 22.81 -3.11
CA PRO A 133 6.22 22.72 -4.10
C PRO A 133 6.18 21.40 -4.87
N LYS A 134 6.37 21.45 -6.20
CA LYS A 134 6.38 20.24 -7.06
C LYS A 134 7.71 19.50 -7.07
N GLU A 135 8.76 20.13 -6.56
CA GLU A 135 10.08 19.51 -6.42
C GLU A 135 10.05 18.54 -5.24
N PHE A 136 10.46 17.31 -5.49
CA PHE A 136 10.55 16.25 -4.47
C PHE A 136 12.01 16.08 -4.03
N THR A 137 12.28 16.28 -2.76
CA THR A 137 13.64 16.26 -2.18
C THR A 137 13.81 15.27 -1.04
N LYS A 138 12.73 14.65 -0.56
CA LYS A 138 12.74 13.72 0.56
C LYS A 138 12.73 12.26 0.12
N GLN A 139 12.47 11.34 1.03
CA GLN A 139 12.44 9.89 0.76
C GLN A 139 11.02 9.38 0.51
N VAL A 140 10.01 10.01 1.12
CA VAL A 140 8.60 9.64 0.97
C VAL A 140 7.80 10.81 0.43
N LEU A 141 7.06 10.58 -0.65
CA LEU A 141 6.08 11.51 -1.17
C LEU A 141 4.68 11.02 -0.84
N ILE A 142 3.89 11.83 -0.14
CA ILE A 142 2.45 11.58 0.09
C ILE A 142 1.67 12.57 -0.77
N THR A 143 0.86 12.05 -1.70
CA THR A 143 0.26 12.89 -2.74
C THR A 143 -1.08 12.34 -3.22
N THR A 144 -1.80 13.18 -3.99
CA THR A 144 -2.97 12.72 -4.74
C THR A 144 -2.57 12.39 -6.18
N TRP A 145 -3.30 11.48 -6.83
CA TRP A 145 -3.06 11.15 -8.24
C TRP A 145 -3.20 12.38 -9.16
N GLN A 146 -4.11 13.32 -8.83
CA GLN A 146 -4.33 14.55 -9.60
C GLN A 146 -3.09 15.44 -9.63
N SER A 147 -2.31 15.42 -8.58
CA SER A 147 -1.11 16.26 -8.43
C SER A 147 0.05 15.78 -9.28
N ILE A 148 0.10 14.48 -9.61
CA ILE A 148 1.26 13.86 -10.26
C ILE A 148 1.00 13.28 -11.65
N TYR A 149 -0.26 13.09 -12.07
CA TYR A 149 -0.56 12.41 -13.34
C TYR A 149 0.00 13.13 -14.59
N LEU A 150 0.18 14.45 -14.53
CA LEU A 150 0.78 15.23 -15.61
C LEU A 150 2.31 15.22 -15.62
N GLN A 151 2.96 14.73 -14.56
CA GLN A 151 4.41 14.68 -14.50
C GLN A 151 4.97 13.77 -15.61
N PRO A 152 6.13 14.13 -16.19
CA PRO A 152 6.76 13.32 -17.24
C PRO A 152 7.26 11.98 -16.66
N LYS A 153 7.41 10.97 -17.52
CA LYS A 153 7.92 9.64 -17.12
C LYS A 153 9.26 9.71 -16.36
N SER A 154 10.14 10.64 -16.77
CA SER A 154 11.43 10.86 -16.11
C SER A 154 11.31 11.25 -14.63
N TRP A 155 10.25 11.97 -14.27
CA TRP A 155 10.00 12.39 -12.89
C TRP A 155 9.70 11.17 -11.97
N PHE A 156 9.06 10.15 -12.51
CA PHE A 156 8.72 8.94 -11.74
C PHE A 156 9.91 8.01 -11.49
N LYS A 157 11.00 8.13 -12.27
CA LYS A 157 12.20 7.29 -12.13
C LYS A 157 12.94 7.44 -10.80
N GLN A 158 12.59 8.46 -10.02
CA GLN A 158 13.16 8.69 -8.69
C GLN A 158 12.56 7.81 -7.59
N PHE A 159 11.50 7.04 -7.86
CA PHE A 159 10.82 6.18 -6.89
C PHE A 159 11.11 4.71 -7.17
N ASP A 160 11.33 3.95 -6.09
CA ASP A 160 11.58 2.51 -6.11
C ASP A 160 10.32 1.72 -5.73
N ALA A 161 9.43 2.33 -4.92
CA ALA A 161 8.19 1.72 -4.46
C ALA A 161 6.99 2.68 -4.56
N ILE A 162 5.83 2.12 -4.90
CA ILE A 162 4.56 2.83 -4.95
C ILE A 162 3.54 2.19 -4.01
N PHE A 163 2.86 3.04 -3.26
CA PHE A 163 1.72 2.70 -2.43
C PHE A 163 0.47 3.38 -2.97
N GLY A 164 -0.64 2.66 -3.05
CA GLY A 164 -1.95 3.21 -3.41
C GLY A 164 -2.96 2.90 -2.33
N ASP A 165 -3.36 3.89 -1.52
CA ASP A 165 -4.43 3.69 -0.55
C ASP A 165 -5.80 3.99 -1.18
N GLU A 166 -6.83 3.30 -0.69
CA GLU A 166 -8.19 3.30 -1.25
C GLU A 166 -8.17 3.09 -2.79
N ALA A 167 -7.40 2.10 -3.23
CA ALA A 167 -7.12 1.82 -4.64
C ALA A 167 -8.38 1.69 -5.52
N HIS A 168 -9.53 1.28 -4.94
CA HIS A 168 -10.81 1.19 -5.63
C HIS A 168 -11.37 2.56 -6.07
N GLN A 169 -10.94 3.66 -5.45
CA GLN A 169 -11.39 5.02 -5.80
C GLN A 169 -10.62 5.63 -6.96
N PHE A 170 -9.51 5.03 -7.38
CA PHE A 170 -8.78 5.52 -8.53
C PHE A 170 -9.54 5.22 -9.82
N LYS A 171 -9.73 6.24 -10.65
CA LYS A 171 -10.26 6.02 -11.99
C LYS A 171 -9.26 5.16 -12.77
N ALA A 172 -9.72 4.05 -13.32
CA ALA A 172 -8.89 3.08 -14.04
C ALA A 172 -7.94 3.76 -15.05
N LYS A 173 -8.44 4.72 -15.84
CA LYS A 173 -7.63 5.45 -16.85
C LYS A 173 -6.48 6.26 -16.22
N SER A 174 -6.73 7.00 -15.15
CA SER A 174 -5.70 7.84 -14.50
C SER A 174 -4.64 6.98 -13.81
N LEU A 175 -5.07 5.91 -13.16
CA LEU A 175 -4.18 4.96 -12.51
C LEU A 175 -3.32 4.22 -13.54
N THR A 176 -3.92 3.75 -14.64
CA THR A 176 -3.19 3.12 -15.75
C THR A 176 -2.15 4.07 -16.32
N THR A 177 -2.51 5.33 -16.57
CA THR A 177 -1.57 6.35 -17.08
C THR A 177 -0.38 6.57 -16.14
N ILE A 178 -0.60 6.61 -14.83
CA ILE A 178 0.49 6.72 -13.85
C ILE A 178 1.33 5.45 -13.87
N MET A 179 0.69 4.28 -13.85
CA MET A 179 1.38 2.99 -13.80
C MET A 179 2.21 2.69 -15.06
N GLU A 180 1.79 3.17 -16.24
CA GLU A 180 2.59 3.12 -17.46
C GLU A 180 3.87 3.97 -17.36
N LYS A 181 3.83 5.06 -16.58
CA LYS A 181 5.00 5.90 -16.29
C LYS A 181 5.93 5.29 -15.23
N LEU A 182 5.45 4.33 -14.47
CA LEU A 182 6.12 3.65 -13.37
C LEU A 182 6.65 2.26 -13.77
N ASP A 183 6.96 2.05 -15.04
CA ASP A 183 7.38 0.74 -15.59
C ASP A 183 8.63 0.17 -14.92
N THR A 184 9.50 1.03 -14.37
CA THR A 184 10.73 0.65 -13.67
C THR A 184 10.53 0.35 -12.18
N ILE A 185 9.36 0.64 -11.60
CA ILE A 185 9.11 0.41 -10.18
C ILE A 185 8.76 -1.05 -9.93
N GLY A 186 9.60 -1.73 -9.15
CA GLY A 186 9.42 -3.12 -8.74
C GLY A 186 8.27 -3.28 -7.75
N TYR A 187 8.32 -2.52 -6.64
CA TYR A 187 7.38 -2.68 -5.53
C TYR A 187 6.10 -1.88 -5.71
N ARG A 188 4.95 -2.57 -5.67
CA ARG A 188 3.62 -1.95 -5.77
C ARG A 188 2.68 -2.53 -4.74
N VAL A 189 2.34 -1.75 -3.73
CA VAL A 189 1.43 -2.13 -2.66
C VAL A 189 0.14 -1.33 -2.77
N GLY A 190 -0.98 -1.99 -3.06
CA GLY A 190 -2.31 -1.39 -3.03
C GLY A 190 -3.04 -1.76 -1.74
N THR A 191 -3.78 -0.82 -1.16
CA THR A 191 -4.73 -1.09 -0.07
C THR A 191 -6.13 -0.67 -0.48
N THR A 192 -7.14 -1.42 -0.08
CA THR A 192 -8.54 -1.09 -0.37
C THR A 192 -9.48 -1.71 0.67
N GLY A 193 -10.50 -0.98 1.07
CA GLY A 193 -11.54 -1.49 1.98
C GLY A 193 -12.55 -2.38 1.27
N THR A 194 -12.76 -2.14 -0.01
CA THR A 194 -13.75 -2.85 -0.84
C THR A 194 -13.20 -3.14 -2.22
N LEU A 195 -13.64 -4.24 -2.80
CA LEU A 195 -13.44 -4.52 -4.22
C LEU A 195 -14.81 -4.54 -4.88
N ASP A 196 -15.00 -3.67 -5.85
CA ASP A 196 -16.22 -3.65 -6.66
C ASP A 196 -16.46 -5.01 -7.32
N ASN A 197 -17.71 -5.45 -7.35
CA ASN A 197 -18.14 -6.67 -8.08
C ASN A 197 -17.98 -6.56 -9.61
N LYS A 198 -17.53 -5.41 -10.11
CA LYS A 198 -17.20 -5.21 -11.52
C LYS A 198 -15.88 -5.90 -11.84
N LYS A 199 -15.96 -7.08 -12.43
CA LYS A 199 -14.80 -7.91 -12.82
C LYS A 199 -13.68 -7.12 -13.52
N ILE A 200 -14.03 -6.17 -14.39
CA ILE A 200 -13.06 -5.36 -15.16
C ILE A 200 -12.23 -4.47 -14.24
N HIS A 201 -12.84 -3.78 -13.29
CA HIS A 201 -12.13 -2.90 -12.36
C HIS A 201 -11.19 -3.68 -11.44
N ARG A 202 -11.65 -4.81 -10.95
CA ARG A 202 -10.82 -5.73 -10.16
C ARG A 202 -9.60 -6.22 -10.93
N LEU A 203 -9.78 -6.66 -12.19
CA LEU A 203 -8.68 -7.12 -13.05
C LEU A 203 -7.64 -6.01 -13.30
N VAL A 204 -8.08 -4.75 -13.45
CA VAL A 204 -7.17 -3.61 -13.59
C VAL A 204 -6.34 -3.43 -12.31
N LEU A 205 -6.97 -3.46 -11.13
CA LEU A 205 -6.26 -3.33 -9.85
C LEU A 205 -5.27 -4.49 -9.62
N GLU A 206 -5.68 -5.72 -9.90
CA GLU A 206 -4.81 -6.89 -9.81
C GLU A 206 -3.65 -6.82 -10.83
N GLY A 207 -3.90 -6.30 -12.03
CA GLY A 207 -2.85 -6.06 -13.03
C GLY A 207 -1.82 -5.03 -12.60
N ILE A 208 -2.21 -4.06 -11.79
CA ILE A 208 -1.36 -2.98 -11.31
C ILE A 208 -0.61 -3.38 -10.04
N PHE A 209 -1.34 -3.83 -9.03
CA PHE A 209 -0.81 -4.11 -7.69
C PHE A 209 -0.53 -5.59 -7.42
N GLY A 210 -0.92 -6.50 -8.31
CA GLY A 210 -0.75 -7.93 -8.09
C GLY A 210 -1.97 -8.60 -7.47
N PRO A 211 -1.82 -9.85 -7.01
CA PRO A 211 -2.93 -10.64 -6.49
C PRO A 211 -3.53 -10.04 -5.22
N VAL A 212 -4.84 -10.26 -5.04
CA VAL A 212 -5.56 -9.81 -3.85
C VAL A 212 -5.21 -10.69 -2.66
N HIS A 213 -4.74 -10.07 -1.59
CA HIS A 213 -4.59 -10.69 -0.28
C HIS A 213 -5.62 -10.12 0.69
N LYS A 214 -6.48 -10.99 1.24
CA LYS A 214 -7.48 -10.59 2.24
C LYS A 214 -6.83 -10.51 3.61
N VAL A 215 -6.71 -9.30 4.14
CA VAL A 215 -6.08 -9.03 5.44
C VAL A 215 -6.98 -9.46 6.59
N THR A 216 -8.22 -8.98 6.61
CA THR A 216 -9.24 -9.32 7.60
C THR A 216 -10.63 -9.04 7.01
N SER A 217 -11.69 -9.25 7.77
CA SER A 217 -13.06 -8.92 7.37
C SER A 217 -13.72 -8.00 8.41
N THR A 218 -14.70 -7.20 7.95
CA THR A 218 -15.53 -6.38 8.83
C THR A 218 -16.14 -7.21 9.95
N ARG A 219 -16.62 -8.43 9.64
CA ARG A 219 -17.20 -9.35 10.62
C ARG A 219 -16.18 -9.80 11.68
N GLN A 220 -14.94 -10.09 11.29
CA GLN A 220 -13.89 -10.43 12.25
C GLN A 220 -13.56 -9.24 13.16
N LEU A 221 -13.51 -8.01 12.63
CA LEU A 221 -13.30 -6.81 13.43
C LEU A 221 -14.45 -6.53 14.40
N MET A 222 -15.71 -6.77 14.01
CA MET A 222 -16.88 -6.69 14.90
C MET A 222 -16.82 -7.76 16.00
N ASN A 223 -16.57 -9.01 15.63
CA ASN A 223 -16.49 -10.11 16.58
C ASN A 223 -15.36 -9.94 17.63
N SER A 224 -14.30 -9.22 17.26
CA SER A 224 -13.18 -8.91 18.18
C SER A 224 -13.39 -7.59 18.96
N GLY A 225 -14.59 -6.97 18.88
CA GLY A 225 -14.90 -5.72 19.55
C GLY A 225 -14.16 -4.48 19.00
N ARG A 226 -13.55 -4.59 17.84
CA ARG A 226 -12.78 -3.50 17.19
C ARG A 226 -13.65 -2.56 16.35
N LEU A 227 -14.80 -3.03 15.93
CA LEU A 227 -15.86 -2.24 15.29
C LEU A 227 -17.17 -2.46 16.05
N SER A 228 -17.99 -1.43 16.09
CA SER A 228 -19.35 -1.51 16.65
C SER A 228 -20.20 -2.48 15.83
N ASP A 229 -21.10 -3.18 16.52
CA ASP A 229 -22.10 -4.00 15.84
C ASP A 229 -23.01 -3.14 14.97
N LEU A 230 -23.33 -3.64 13.79
CA LEU A 230 -24.24 -3.00 12.84
C LEU A 230 -25.56 -3.78 12.78
N ASN A 231 -26.64 -3.16 13.29
CA ASN A 231 -28.00 -3.67 13.15
C ASN A 231 -28.72 -2.85 12.06
N ILE A 232 -29.16 -3.54 11.00
CA ILE A 232 -29.91 -2.94 9.89
C ILE A 232 -31.36 -3.37 10.02
N THR A 233 -32.26 -2.42 10.28
CA THR A 233 -33.71 -2.64 10.27
C THR A 233 -34.29 -2.11 8.95
N CYS A 234 -34.81 -3.01 8.11
CA CYS A 234 -35.47 -2.63 6.87
C CYS A 234 -36.98 -2.47 7.14
N ILE A 235 -37.50 -1.26 6.95
CA ILE A 235 -38.93 -0.99 6.99
C ILE A 235 -39.46 -1.03 5.56
N VAL A 236 -40.33 -1.98 5.27
CA VAL A 236 -41.03 -2.07 3.99
C VAL A 236 -42.36 -1.33 4.13
N LEU A 237 -42.47 -0.20 3.43
CA LEU A 237 -43.72 0.52 3.32
C LEU A 237 -44.58 -0.21 2.28
N LYS A 238 -45.84 -0.55 2.67
CA LYS A 238 -46.84 -1.15 1.79
C LYS A 238 -47.61 -0.07 1.03
#